data_92bd39b3fb2b85285f76481ff9b9d4ce
#
_entry.id   92bd39b3fb2b85285f76481ff9b9d4ce
#
_cell.length_a   1.000
_cell.length_b   1.000
_cell.length_c   1.000
_cell.angle_alpha   90.00
_cell.angle_beta   90.00
_cell.angle_gamma   90.00
#
_symmetry.space_group_name_H-M   'P 1'
#
loop_
_entity.id
_entity.type
_entity.pdbx_description
1 polymer ?
#
loop_
_entity_poly.entity_id
_entity_poly.type
_entity_poly.pdbx_seq_one_letter_code
_entity_poly.pdbx_strand_id
1 'polypeptide(L)'
;MDLRHLRYLVAIADQGSFTRAAEALRMAQPPLSQQIARLESDLGVRLFKRSRAGAIPTEAGAQLIERARTILALSEEFRAFAQGLATGNEGSLRLGMAGSLTLLPLIPRAIHAFRQARPGVRVTLEESNTPVLCRALQNGQLDIAIVRPPVPDPNVIVRPLMDEPSMIVLPFSHPLSGQDGIHLRDIAEDQLILFERHLGPGYYDTIIAACLIEGFSPLLGQAAPQIAATVPMVATGMGVAIVPAYLRQIRTEGVTFHPILGTVPRASIAMAMANRAPNGILRGFADILRGLCMDAAPGRQVRD
;
A
#
# COMPACT_ATOMS: atom_id res chain seq x y z
N MET A 1 -1.70 40.59 -16.42
CA MET A 1 -0.46 39.98 -15.87
C MET A 1 -0.54 38.44 -15.93
N ASP A 2 0.53 37.72 -16.37
CA ASP A 2 0.65 36.25 -16.35
C ASP A 2 2.05 35.81 -15.90
N LEU A 3 2.31 34.49 -15.79
CA LEU A 3 3.59 33.93 -15.32
C LEU A 3 4.78 34.34 -16.23
N ARG A 4 4.56 34.66 -17.50
CA ARG A 4 5.63 35.12 -18.40
C ARG A 4 6.18 36.46 -17.94
N HIS A 5 5.32 37.39 -17.54
CA HIS A 5 5.73 38.69 -17.00
C HIS A 5 6.59 38.54 -15.74
N LEU A 6 6.24 37.58 -14.84
CA LEU A 6 7.05 37.30 -13.65
C LEU A 6 8.42 36.73 -14.03
N ARG A 7 8.50 35.85 -15.03
CA ARG A 7 9.79 35.34 -15.56
C ARG A 7 10.64 36.47 -16.14
N TYR A 8 10.04 37.39 -16.88
CA TYR A 8 10.75 38.53 -17.44
C TYR A 8 11.31 39.45 -16.34
N LEU A 9 10.48 39.73 -15.33
CA LEU A 9 10.86 40.53 -14.16
C LEU A 9 12.08 39.91 -13.46
N VAL A 10 12.00 38.62 -13.14
CA VAL A 10 13.10 37.90 -12.45
C VAL A 10 14.35 37.85 -13.33
N ALA A 11 14.24 37.52 -14.61
CA ALA A 11 15.37 37.44 -15.52
C ALA A 11 16.13 38.78 -15.63
N ILE A 12 15.42 39.93 -15.69
CA ILE A 12 16.05 41.23 -15.73
C ILE A 12 16.77 41.53 -14.42
N ALA A 13 16.20 41.17 -13.29
CA ALA A 13 16.82 41.34 -11.98
C ALA A 13 18.12 40.52 -11.86
N ASP A 14 18.07 39.23 -12.28
CA ASP A 14 19.22 38.32 -12.21
C ASP A 14 20.37 38.75 -13.14
N GLN A 15 20.04 39.24 -14.33
CA GLN A 15 21.03 39.66 -15.31
C GLN A 15 21.50 41.14 -15.09
N GLY A 16 20.74 41.92 -14.32
CA GLY A 16 21.00 43.35 -14.11
C GLY A 16 20.98 44.16 -15.43
N SER A 17 20.44 43.62 -16.53
CA SER A 17 20.43 44.22 -17.85
C SER A 17 19.29 43.72 -18.69
N PHE A 18 18.55 44.62 -19.34
CA PHE A 18 17.50 44.26 -20.29
C PHE A 18 18.01 43.48 -21.50
N THR A 19 19.20 43.82 -22.01
CA THR A 19 19.82 43.15 -23.16
C THR A 19 20.22 41.75 -22.81
N ARG A 20 20.96 41.53 -21.72
CA ARG A 20 21.37 40.20 -21.26
C ARG A 20 20.18 39.32 -20.87
N ALA A 21 19.16 39.91 -20.24
CA ALA A 21 17.94 39.19 -19.92
C ALA A 21 17.17 38.73 -21.18
N ALA A 22 17.11 39.59 -22.21
CA ALA A 22 16.49 39.22 -23.50
C ALA A 22 17.24 38.10 -24.17
N GLU A 23 18.59 38.12 -24.19
CA GLU A 23 19.43 37.04 -24.70
C GLU A 23 19.16 35.70 -23.94
N ALA A 24 19.14 35.73 -22.60
CA ALA A 24 18.87 34.59 -21.75
C ALA A 24 17.45 34.00 -22.01
N LEU A 25 16.49 34.88 -22.30
CA LEU A 25 15.10 34.49 -22.63
C LEU A 25 14.91 34.15 -24.12
N ARG A 26 15.96 34.20 -24.94
CA ARG A 26 15.94 33.97 -26.39
C ARG A 26 14.94 34.86 -27.13
N MET A 27 14.91 36.13 -26.79
CA MET A 27 14.03 37.13 -27.41
C MET A 27 14.74 38.42 -27.68
N ALA A 28 14.16 39.32 -28.49
CA ALA A 28 14.70 40.66 -28.72
C ALA A 28 14.44 41.57 -27.50
N GLN A 29 15.36 42.53 -27.26
CA GLN A 29 15.26 43.46 -26.13
C GLN A 29 14.03 44.41 -26.22
N PRO A 30 13.61 44.96 -27.40
CA PRO A 30 12.46 45.86 -27.46
C PRO A 30 11.16 45.26 -26.93
N PRO A 31 10.72 44.03 -27.36
CA PRO A 31 9.53 43.43 -26.80
C PRO A 31 9.64 43.16 -25.30
N LEU A 32 10.82 42.76 -24.76
CA LEU A 32 10.99 42.58 -23.33
C LEU A 32 10.75 43.89 -22.56
N SER A 33 11.32 45.00 -23.04
CA SER A 33 11.11 46.30 -22.44
C SER A 33 9.66 46.77 -22.49
N GLN A 34 8.95 46.49 -23.59
CA GLN A 34 7.52 46.80 -23.70
C GLN A 34 6.68 46.00 -22.70
N GLN A 35 6.97 44.72 -22.53
CA GLN A 35 6.24 43.86 -21.57
C GLN A 35 6.44 44.31 -20.14
N ILE A 36 7.66 44.75 -19.76
CA ILE A 36 7.90 45.29 -18.44
C ILE A 36 7.23 46.66 -18.25
N ALA A 37 7.30 47.53 -19.23
CA ALA A 37 6.58 48.82 -19.17
C ALA A 37 5.09 48.68 -19.00
N ARG A 38 4.51 47.68 -19.70
CA ARG A 38 3.10 47.31 -19.55
C ARG A 38 2.79 46.75 -18.14
N LEU A 39 3.67 45.87 -17.62
CA LEU A 39 3.54 45.36 -16.25
C LEU A 39 3.61 46.47 -15.21
N GLU A 40 4.54 47.44 -15.36
CA GLU A 40 4.65 48.62 -14.49
C GLU A 40 3.36 49.46 -14.54
N SER A 41 2.81 49.64 -15.73
CA SER A 41 1.52 50.35 -15.90
C SER A 41 0.37 49.60 -15.25
N ASP A 42 0.27 48.30 -15.45
CA ASP A 42 -0.77 47.45 -14.85
C ASP A 42 -0.73 47.46 -13.31
N LEU A 43 0.48 47.50 -12.73
CA LEU A 43 0.71 47.48 -11.30
C LEU A 43 0.72 48.88 -10.67
N GLY A 44 0.85 49.94 -11.47
CA GLY A 44 0.93 51.31 -10.99
C GLY A 44 2.27 51.66 -10.29
N VAL A 45 3.31 50.81 -10.46
CA VAL A 45 4.61 50.99 -9.81
C VAL A 45 5.78 50.82 -10.79
N ARG A 46 6.85 51.60 -10.63
CA ARG A 46 8.11 51.39 -11.35
C ARG A 46 8.86 50.22 -10.72
N LEU A 47 9.28 49.25 -11.53
CA LEU A 47 10.02 48.06 -11.08
C LEU A 47 11.53 48.24 -11.21
N PHE A 48 11.96 48.96 -12.24
CA PHE A 48 13.39 49.24 -12.50
C PHE A 48 13.70 50.74 -12.71
N LYS A 49 14.87 51.13 -12.24
CA LYS A 49 15.53 52.37 -12.64
C LYS A 49 16.56 52.03 -13.73
N ARG A 50 16.49 52.75 -14.86
CA ARG A 50 17.51 52.68 -15.89
C ARG A 50 18.68 53.56 -15.49
N SER A 51 19.89 52.99 -15.41
CA SER A 51 21.11 53.71 -15.16
C SER A 51 22.21 53.28 -16.14
N ARG A 52 23.32 54.01 -16.15
CA ARG A 52 24.52 53.61 -16.92
C ARG A 52 25.09 52.27 -16.43
N ALA A 53 24.78 51.87 -15.20
CA ALA A 53 25.16 50.57 -14.59
C ALA A 53 24.20 49.43 -14.93
N GLY A 54 23.10 49.67 -15.69
CA GLY A 54 22.14 48.68 -16.08
C GLY A 54 20.74 48.85 -15.53
N ALA A 55 20.01 47.74 -15.34
CA ALA A 55 18.67 47.69 -14.78
C ALA A 55 18.76 47.46 -13.25
N ILE A 56 18.54 48.48 -12.46
CA ILE A 56 18.57 48.40 -11.00
C ILE A 56 17.13 48.34 -10.48
N PRO A 57 16.71 47.32 -9.69
CA PRO A 57 15.39 47.29 -9.08
C PRO A 57 15.12 48.53 -8.22
N THR A 58 13.91 49.06 -8.26
CA THR A 58 13.45 50.01 -7.26
C THR A 58 13.18 49.28 -5.95
N GLU A 59 12.90 49.99 -4.86
CA GLU A 59 12.51 49.38 -3.59
C GLU A 59 11.26 48.48 -3.76
N ALA A 60 10.21 49.02 -4.42
CA ALA A 60 9.02 48.26 -4.77
C ALA A 60 9.34 47.10 -5.72
N GLY A 61 10.24 47.33 -6.71
CA GLY A 61 10.70 46.30 -7.63
C GLY A 61 11.38 45.13 -6.91
N ALA A 62 12.26 45.39 -5.96
CA ALA A 62 12.94 44.37 -5.19
C ALA A 62 11.95 43.47 -4.41
N GLN A 63 10.97 44.07 -3.74
CA GLN A 63 9.93 43.32 -3.03
C GLN A 63 9.07 42.49 -3.98
N LEU A 64 8.70 43.04 -5.13
CA LEU A 64 7.88 42.32 -6.14
C LEU A 64 8.67 41.22 -6.84
N ILE A 65 9.98 41.38 -7.04
CA ILE A 65 10.85 40.32 -7.58
C ILE A 65 10.88 39.12 -6.64
N GLU A 66 11.02 39.31 -5.32
CA GLU A 66 10.98 38.19 -4.36
C GLU A 66 9.61 37.48 -4.35
N ARG A 67 8.51 38.24 -4.45
CA ARG A 67 7.18 37.63 -4.60
C ARG A 67 7.02 36.88 -5.93
N ALA A 68 7.58 37.41 -7.01
CA ALA A 68 7.59 36.75 -8.31
C ALA A 68 8.36 35.42 -8.29
N ARG A 69 9.51 35.36 -7.61
CA ARG A 69 10.29 34.13 -7.40
C ARG A 69 9.44 33.07 -6.67
N THR A 70 8.77 33.45 -5.60
CA THR A 70 7.87 32.57 -4.83
C THR A 70 6.74 32.00 -5.71
N ILE A 71 6.07 32.85 -6.50
CA ILE A 71 4.98 32.42 -7.38
C ILE A 71 5.50 31.46 -8.46
N LEU A 72 6.65 31.74 -9.04
CA LEU A 72 7.26 30.87 -10.05
C LEU A 72 7.65 29.51 -9.44
N ALA A 73 8.24 29.49 -8.25
CA ALA A 73 8.56 28.26 -7.53
C ALA A 73 7.30 27.41 -7.24
N LEU A 74 6.23 28.03 -6.73
CA LEU A 74 4.95 27.36 -6.51
C LEU A 74 4.32 26.83 -7.82
N SER A 75 4.52 27.54 -8.93
CA SER A 75 4.03 27.08 -10.24
C SER A 75 4.79 25.83 -10.74
N GLU A 76 6.09 25.75 -10.49
CA GLU A 76 6.88 24.55 -10.85
C GLU A 76 6.56 23.38 -9.89
N GLU A 77 6.35 23.63 -8.61
CA GLU A 77 5.89 22.64 -7.64
C GLU A 77 4.53 22.06 -8.04
N PHE A 78 3.56 22.92 -8.41
CA PHE A 78 2.26 22.47 -8.92
C PHE A 78 2.40 21.58 -10.15
N ARG A 79 3.29 21.94 -11.09
CA ARG A 79 3.54 21.15 -12.30
C ARG A 79 4.15 19.78 -11.96
N ALA A 80 5.16 19.75 -11.06
CA ALA A 80 5.78 18.53 -10.59
C ALA A 80 4.76 17.62 -9.88
N PHE A 81 3.92 18.20 -9.02
CA PHE A 81 2.83 17.48 -8.36
C PHE A 81 1.83 16.87 -9.36
N ALA A 82 1.39 17.65 -10.36
CA ALA A 82 0.50 17.15 -11.41
C ALA A 82 1.13 16.00 -12.22
N GLN A 83 2.42 16.10 -12.53
CA GLN A 83 3.17 15.01 -13.17
C GLN A 83 3.31 13.80 -12.25
N GLY A 84 3.57 14.01 -10.96
CA GLY A 84 3.61 12.97 -9.94
C GLY A 84 2.29 12.19 -9.85
N LEU A 85 1.16 12.88 -9.89
CA LEU A 85 -0.17 12.26 -9.96
C LEU A 85 -0.35 11.42 -11.23
N ALA A 86 0.06 11.94 -12.38
CA ALA A 86 -0.05 11.25 -13.66
C ALA A 86 0.80 9.97 -13.72
N THR A 87 2.00 10.00 -13.13
CA THR A 87 2.91 8.86 -13.07
C THR A 87 2.66 7.93 -11.88
N GLY A 88 1.80 8.32 -10.92
CA GLY A 88 1.51 7.57 -9.70
C GLY A 88 2.63 7.65 -8.65
N ASN A 89 3.44 8.70 -8.69
CA ASN A 89 4.48 8.96 -7.68
C ASN A 89 3.98 9.87 -6.55
N GLU A 90 2.82 10.47 -6.73
CA GLU A 90 2.14 11.31 -5.75
C GLU A 90 0.70 10.84 -5.54
N GLY A 91 0.15 11.00 -4.33
CA GLY A 91 -1.23 10.69 -4.04
C GLY A 91 -1.41 9.78 -2.82
N SER A 92 -2.42 8.88 -2.87
CA SER A 92 -2.72 7.95 -1.77
C SER A 92 -3.05 6.56 -2.27
N LEU A 93 -2.71 5.55 -1.46
CA LEU A 93 -3.09 4.15 -1.61
C LEU A 93 -3.82 3.70 -0.34
N ARG A 94 -5.08 3.32 -0.47
CA ARG A 94 -5.89 2.79 0.63
C ARG A 94 -5.93 1.27 0.51
N LEU A 95 -5.20 0.59 1.39
CA LEU A 95 -5.00 -0.85 1.42
C LEU A 95 -5.85 -1.48 2.52
N GLY A 96 -6.77 -2.38 2.15
CA GLY A 96 -7.50 -3.24 3.06
C GLY A 96 -6.80 -4.58 3.28
N MET A 97 -6.95 -5.16 4.47
CA MET A 97 -6.39 -6.47 4.79
C MET A 97 -7.37 -7.30 5.59
N ALA A 98 -7.56 -8.57 5.19
CA ALA A 98 -8.42 -9.47 5.94
C ALA A 98 -7.68 -9.96 7.20
N GLY A 99 -8.20 -9.57 8.37
CA GLY A 99 -7.87 -10.08 9.69
C GLY A 99 -6.41 -10.49 9.91
N SER A 100 -6.17 -11.77 10.08
CA SER A 100 -4.82 -12.29 10.38
C SER A 100 -3.77 -12.05 9.28
N LEU A 101 -4.14 -11.60 8.08
CA LEU A 101 -3.18 -11.28 7.03
C LEU A 101 -2.28 -10.08 7.37
N THR A 102 -2.66 -9.27 8.36
CA THR A 102 -1.80 -8.23 8.92
C THR A 102 -0.49 -8.79 9.51
N LEU A 103 -0.53 -10.05 9.94
CA LEU A 103 0.59 -10.77 10.53
C LEU A 103 1.43 -11.53 9.49
N LEU A 104 1.01 -11.55 8.23
CA LEU A 104 1.76 -12.16 7.14
C LEU A 104 2.94 -11.26 6.76
N PRO A 105 4.21 -11.70 6.88
CA PRO A 105 5.39 -10.87 6.66
C PRO A 105 5.48 -10.26 5.25
N LEU A 106 4.82 -10.87 4.28
CA LEU A 106 4.74 -10.39 2.91
C LEU A 106 4.16 -8.97 2.85
N ILE A 107 3.13 -8.67 3.65
CA ILE A 107 2.40 -7.40 3.55
C ILE A 107 3.23 -6.21 4.04
N PRO A 108 3.81 -6.23 5.25
CA PRO A 108 4.73 -5.17 5.69
C PRO A 108 5.92 -4.97 4.74
N ARG A 109 6.48 -6.06 4.19
CA ARG A 109 7.56 -6.00 3.20
C ARG A 109 7.12 -5.29 1.92
N ALA A 110 5.94 -5.61 1.40
CA ALA A 110 5.38 -4.95 0.21
C ALA A 110 5.14 -3.46 0.44
N ILE A 111 4.57 -3.09 1.60
CA ILE A 111 4.36 -1.70 1.98
C ILE A 111 5.69 -0.95 2.10
N HIS A 112 6.69 -1.56 2.75
CA HIS A 112 8.02 -0.97 2.88
C HIS A 112 8.66 -0.72 1.51
N ALA A 113 8.72 -1.74 0.65
CA ALA A 113 9.28 -1.64 -0.70
C ALA A 113 8.55 -0.58 -1.54
N PHE A 114 7.21 -0.53 -1.44
CA PHE A 114 6.43 0.47 -2.15
C PHE A 114 6.70 1.90 -1.68
N ARG A 115 6.81 2.12 -0.37
CA ARG A 115 7.15 3.44 0.19
C ARG A 115 8.57 3.89 -0.19
N GLN A 116 9.52 2.97 -0.32
CA GLN A 116 10.86 3.28 -0.84
C GLN A 116 10.82 3.68 -2.31
N ALA A 117 10.05 2.96 -3.11
CA ALA A 117 9.92 3.24 -4.55
C ALA A 117 9.08 4.50 -4.85
N ARG A 118 8.15 4.87 -3.96
CA ARG A 118 7.20 5.97 -4.16
C ARG A 118 6.97 6.77 -2.86
N PRO A 119 7.97 7.55 -2.42
CA PRO A 119 7.92 8.26 -1.13
C PRO A 119 6.83 9.34 -1.05
N GLY A 120 6.38 9.89 -2.20
CA GLY A 120 5.28 10.86 -2.28
C GLY A 120 3.88 10.24 -2.16
N VAL A 121 3.76 8.90 -2.10
CA VAL A 121 2.46 8.24 -1.96
C VAL A 121 2.16 7.92 -0.50
N ARG A 122 1.06 8.45 0.03
CA ARG A 122 0.57 8.11 1.37
C ARG A 122 -0.14 6.75 1.34
N VAL A 123 0.31 5.79 2.15
CA VAL A 123 -0.34 4.49 2.34
C VAL A 123 -1.16 4.50 3.62
N THR A 124 -2.45 4.20 3.53
CA THR A 124 -3.34 3.97 4.66
C THR A 124 -3.76 2.51 4.71
N LEU A 125 -3.90 1.97 5.92
CA LEU A 125 -4.22 0.57 6.17
C LEU A 125 -5.56 0.45 6.89
N GLU A 126 -6.38 -0.49 6.46
CA GLU A 126 -7.66 -0.83 7.09
C GLU A 126 -7.75 -2.34 7.28
N GLU A 127 -8.09 -2.79 8.49
CA GLU A 127 -8.35 -4.19 8.77
C GLU A 127 -9.84 -4.45 8.87
N SER A 128 -10.32 -5.49 8.16
CA SER A 128 -11.70 -5.96 8.28
C SER A 128 -11.82 -7.40 7.75
N ASN A 129 -13.03 -7.94 7.66
CA ASN A 129 -13.27 -9.22 6.99
C ASN A 129 -13.43 -9.06 5.48
N THR A 130 -13.23 -10.16 4.72
CA THR A 130 -13.31 -10.14 3.24
C THR A 130 -14.59 -9.51 2.69
N PRO A 131 -15.81 -9.84 3.19
CA PRO A 131 -17.05 -9.21 2.70
C PRO A 131 -17.09 -7.68 2.88
N VAL A 132 -16.62 -7.17 4.01
CA VAL A 132 -16.58 -5.72 4.27
C VAL A 132 -15.59 -5.02 3.35
N LEU A 133 -14.39 -5.60 3.19
CA LEU A 133 -13.36 -5.07 2.30
C LEU A 133 -13.83 -5.03 0.84
N CYS A 134 -14.55 -6.05 0.37
CA CYS A 134 -15.12 -6.06 -0.98
C CYS A 134 -16.13 -4.93 -1.19
N ARG A 135 -17.02 -4.67 -0.22
CA ARG A 135 -17.93 -3.52 -0.28
C ARG A 135 -17.17 -2.18 -0.28
N ALA A 136 -16.13 -2.06 0.53
CA ALA A 136 -15.29 -0.85 0.56
C ALA A 136 -14.56 -0.59 -0.76
N LEU A 137 -14.12 -1.65 -1.46
CA LEU A 137 -13.56 -1.55 -2.82
C LEU A 137 -14.59 -1.04 -3.84
N GLN A 138 -15.82 -1.57 -3.82
CA GLN A 138 -16.91 -1.15 -4.70
C GLN A 138 -17.27 0.32 -4.49
N ASN A 139 -17.37 0.76 -3.23
CA ASN A 139 -17.70 2.12 -2.85
C ASN A 139 -16.52 3.10 -3.06
N GLY A 140 -15.38 2.62 -3.53
CA GLY A 140 -14.19 3.45 -3.72
C GLY A 140 -13.56 3.95 -2.42
N GLN A 141 -13.86 3.33 -1.28
CA GLN A 141 -13.24 3.62 0.02
C GLN A 141 -11.86 2.99 0.13
N LEU A 142 -11.65 1.85 -0.56
CA LEU A 142 -10.36 1.19 -0.72
C LEU A 142 -9.95 1.15 -2.19
N ASP A 143 -8.65 1.09 -2.45
CA ASP A 143 -8.08 0.95 -3.78
C ASP A 143 -7.69 -0.51 -4.09
N ILE A 144 -7.26 -1.23 -3.07
CA ILE A 144 -6.84 -2.63 -3.12
C ILE A 144 -7.11 -3.28 -1.76
N ALA A 145 -7.40 -4.57 -1.75
CA ALA A 145 -7.48 -5.36 -0.53
C ALA A 145 -6.77 -6.71 -0.68
N ILE A 146 -6.16 -7.18 0.41
CA ILE A 146 -5.64 -8.54 0.51
C ILE A 146 -6.68 -9.36 1.28
N VAL A 147 -7.21 -10.37 0.61
CA VAL A 147 -8.40 -11.10 1.05
C VAL A 147 -8.20 -12.61 1.01
N ARG A 148 -9.13 -13.34 1.64
CA ARG A 148 -9.22 -14.78 1.52
C ARG A 148 -10.38 -15.15 0.62
N PRO A 149 -10.14 -15.80 -0.54
CA PRO A 149 -11.18 -16.31 -1.42
C PRO A 149 -12.06 -17.38 -0.70
N PRO A 150 -13.30 -17.61 -1.18
CA PRO A 150 -13.91 -17.04 -2.35
C PRO A 150 -14.46 -15.63 -2.14
N VAL A 151 -14.45 -14.83 -3.21
CA VAL A 151 -15.10 -13.53 -3.28
C VAL A 151 -16.18 -13.62 -4.36
N PRO A 152 -17.43 -13.92 -4.00
CA PRO A 152 -18.52 -14.10 -4.96
C PRO A 152 -19.12 -12.74 -5.37
N ASP A 153 -18.31 -11.87 -5.97
CA ASP A 153 -18.71 -10.53 -6.38
C ASP A 153 -18.17 -10.19 -7.77
N PRO A 154 -19.02 -10.06 -8.80
CA PRO A 154 -18.59 -9.79 -10.16
C PRO A 154 -17.95 -8.40 -10.37
N ASN A 155 -18.18 -7.48 -9.44
CA ASN A 155 -17.60 -6.12 -9.49
C ASN A 155 -16.22 -6.03 -8.83
N VAL A 156 -15.71 -7.15 -8.31
CA VAL A 156 -14.37 -7.24 -7.70
C VAL A 156 -13.51 -8.21 -8.49
N ILE A 157 -12.40 -7.71 -9.02
CA ILE A 157 -11.38 -8.54 -9.65
C ILE A 157 -10.53 -9.17 -8.56
N VAL A 158 -10.47 -10.49 -8.53
CA VAL A 158 -9.65 -11.26 -7.60
C VAL A 158 -8.49 -11.89 -8.35
N ARG A 159 -7.28 -11.65 -7.87
CA ARG A 159 -6.05 -12.25 -8.41
C ARG A 159 -5.36 -13.08 -7.32
N PRO A 160 -5.19 -14.39 -7.49
CA PRO A 160 -4.47 -15.22 -6.55
C PRO A 160 -3.04 -14.68 -6.32
N LEU A 161 -2.57 -14.75 -5.08
CA LEU A 161 -1.22 -14.40 -4.69
C LEU A 161 -0.45 -15.62 -4.25
N MET A 162 -0.96 -16.36 -3.28
CA MET A 162 -0.33 -17.56 -2.76
C MET A 162 -1.32 -18.45 -2.00
N ASP A 163 -0.94 -19.72 -1.83
CA ASP A 163 -1.63 -20.68 -1.00
C ASP A 163 -0.73 -21.10 0.17
N GLU A 164 -1.11 -20.71 1.36
CA GLU A 164 -0.36 -21.01 2.58
C GLU A 164 -0.83 -22.37 3.13
N PRO A 165 0.09 -23.30 3.43
CA PRO A 165 -0.28 -24.53 4.13
C PRO A 165 -0.72 -24.24 5.55
N SER A 166 -1.56 -25.11 6.11
CA SER A 166 -1.96 -25.02 7.52
C SER A 166 -1.09 -25.91 8.39
N MET A 167 -1.06 -25.58 9.68
CA MET A 167 -0.44 -26.36 10.74
C MET A 167 -1.47 -26.64 11.84
N ILE A 168 -1.28 -27.73 12.57
CA ILE A 168 -2.00 -28.00 13.83
C ILE A 168 -1.26 -27.27 14.95
N VAL A 169 -2.03 -26.63 15.83
CA VAL A 169 -1.54 -26.00 17.07
C VAL A 169 -2.10 -26.80 18.24
N LEU A 170 -1.20 -27.28 19.09
CA LEU A 170 -1.52 -28.04 20.29
C LEU A 170 -1.04 -27.31 21.55
N PRO A 171 -1.72 -27.44 22.69
CA PRO A 171 -1.16 -27.03 23.96
C PRO A 171 0.08 -27.88 24.27
N PHE A 172 1.06 -27.29 24.94
CA PHE A 172 2.32 -27.99 25.27
C PHE A 172 2.10 -29.30 26.05
N SER A 173 1.03 -29.38 26.84
CA SER A 173 0.64 -30.57 27.62
C SER A 173 -0.04 -31.67 26.81
N HIS A 174 -0.32 -31.44 25.53
CA HIS A 174 -1.02 -32.41 24.70
C HIS A 174 -0.15 -33.65 24.42
N PRO A 175 -0.71 -34.89 24.43
CA PRO A 175 0.07 -36.12 24.19
C PRO A 175 0.87 -36.13 22.87
N LEU A 176 0.38 -35.44 21.85
CA LEU A 176 1.02 -35.35 20.53
C LEU A 176 1.99 -34.18 20.38
N SER A 177 2.21 -33.37 21.42
CA SER A 177 3.03 -32.15 21.34
C SER A 177 4.50 -32.39 21.01
N GLY A 178 5.00 -33.63 21.15
CA GLY A 178 6.38 -34.02 20.79
C GLY A 178 6.53 -34.65 19.42
N GLN A 179 5.49 -34.73 18.58
CA GLN A 179 5.52 -35.34 17.26
C GLN A 179 6.08 -34.36 16.20
N ASP A 180 6.82 -34.87 15.22
CA ASP A 180 7.32 -34.06 14.09
C ASP A 180 6.25 -33.68 13.07
N GLY A 181 5.14 -34.39 13.02
CA GLY A 181 3.96 -34.15 12.17
C GLY A 181 2.76 -34.94 12.66
N ILE A 182 1.55 -34.48 12.36
CA ILE A 182 0.29 -35.02 12.91
C ILE A 182 -0.73 -35.12 11.78
N HIS A 183 -1.45 -36.26 11.72
CA HIS A 183 -2.60 -36.39 10.83
C HIS A 183 -3.83 -35.69 11.42
N LEU A 184 -4.71 -35.18 10.56
CA LEU A 184 -5.93 -34.52 11.05
C LEU A 184 -6.81 -35.46 11.89
N ARG A 185 -6.85 -36.75 11.57
CA ARG A 185 -7.62 -37.75 12.33
C ARG A 185 -7.08 -37.97 13.74
N ASP A 186 -5.81 -37.68 14.01
CA ASP A 186 -5.22 -37.84 15.34
C ASP A 186 -5.79 -36.87 16.36
N ILE A 187 -6.42 -35.79 15.88
CA ILE A 187 -7.09 -34.77 16.70
C ILE A 187 -8.63 -34.84 16.58
N ALA A 188 -9.18 -35.94 16.07
CA ALA A 188 -10.62 -36.06 15.80
C ALA A 188 -11.48 -35.96 17.08
N GLU A 189 -10.95 -36.38 18.22
CA GLU A 189 -11.62 -36.32 19.51
C GLU A 189 -11.34 -35.02 20.30
N ASP A 190 -10.48 -34.17 19.80
CA ASP A 190 -10.16 -32.90 20.44
C ASP A 190 -11.18 -31.79 20.09
N GLN A 191 -11.35 -30.86 21.01
CA GLN A 191 -12.12 -29.65 20.77
C GLN A 191 -11.39 -28.76 19.79
N LEU A 192 -11.91 -28.59 18.55
CA LEU A 192 -11.31 -27.73 17.54
C LEU A 192 -11.76 -26.29 17.73
N ILE A 193 -10.83 -25.39 18.09
CA ILE A 193 -11.05 -23.96 18.18
C ILE A 193 -10.97 -23.36 16.77
N LEU A 194 -12.09 -22.89 16.26
CA LEU A 194 -12.17 -22.17 14.98
C LEU A 194 -12.75 -20.78 15.19
N PHE A 195 -12.54 -19.92 14.21
CA PHE A 195 -13.22 -18.63 14.11
C PHE A 195 -14.61 -18.81 13.49
N GLU A 196 -15.51 -17.88 13.70
CA GLU A 196 -16.86 -17.97 13.13
C GLU A 196 -16.83 -17.93 11.58
N ARG A 197 -17.58 -18.80 10.93
CA ARG A 197 -17.58 -19.00 9.47
C ARG A 197 -17.80 -17.68 8.70
N HIS A 198 -18.64 -16.76 9.21
CA HIS A 198 -18.94 -15.50 8.53
C HIS A 198 -17.73 -14.54 8.44
N LEU A 199 -16.70 -14.71 9.26
CA LEU A 199 -15.47 -13.91 9.24
C LEU A 199 -14.53 -14.29 8.09
N GLY A 200 -14.55 -15.57 7.67
CA GLY A 200 -13.68 -16.07 6.60
C GLY A 200 -14.17 -17.41 6.05
N PRO A 201 -15.30 -17.42 5.31
CA PRO A 201 -15.96 -18.67 4.93
C PRO A 201 -15.05 -19.60 4.13
N GLY A 202 -14.22 -19.06 3.24
CA GLY A 202 -13.36 -19.89 2.39
C GLY A 202 -12.38 -20.75 3.19
N TYR A 203 -11.65 -20.17 4.12
CA TYR A 203 -10.68 -20.92 4.92
C TYR A 203 -11.35 -21.83 5.95
N TYR A 204 -12.45 -21.38 6.56
CA TYR A 204 -13.27 -22.21 7.44
C TYR A 204 -13.74 -23.49 6.72
N ASP A 205 -14.36 -23.34 5.54
CA ASP A 205 -14.87 -24.46 4.77
C ASP A 205 -13.76 -25.41 4.29
N THR A 206 -12.58 -24.88 3.99
CA THR A 206 -11.40 -25.69 3.62
C THR A 206 -10.93 -26.56 4.79
N ILE A 207 -10.95 -26.07 6.03
CA ILE A 207 -10.61 -26.85 7.22
C ILE A 207 -11.63 -27.95 7.43
N ILE A 208 -12.93 -27.63 7.42
CA ILE A 208 -13.99 -28.59 7.61
C ILE A 208 -13.94 -29.68 6.51
N ALA A 209 -13.77 -29.29 5.24
CA ALA A 209 -13.66 -30.23 4.13
C ALA A 209 -12.45 -31.17 4.29
N ALA A 210 -11.31 -30.69 4.77
CA ALA A 210 -10.14 -31.54 5.01
C ALA A 210 -10.41 -32.60 6.12
N CYS A 211 -11.10 -32.22 7.19
CA CYS A 211 -11.50 -33.15 8.24
C CYS A 211 -12.47 -34.24 7.69
N LEU A 212 -13.44 -33.81 6.87
CA LEU A 212 -14.40 -34.75 6.24
C LEU A 212 -13.72 -35.73 5.28
N ILE A 213 -12.72 -35.25 4.50
CA ILE A 213 -11.91 -36.13 3.62
C ILE A 213 -11.13 -37.15 4.44
N GLU A 214 -10.64 -36.79 5.62
CA GLU A 214 -9.96 -37.71 6.55
C GLU A 214 -10.94 -38.61 7.32
N GLY A 215 -12.25 -38.50 7.07
CA GLY A 215 -13.29 -39.41 7.55
C GLY A 215 -13.91 -39.06 8.89
N PHE A 216 -13.76 -37.80 9.36
CA PHE A 216 -14.38 -37.37 10.62
C PHE A 216 -14.98 -35.96 10.50
N SER A 217 -15.97 -35.67 11.36
CA SER A 217 -16.47 -34.30 11.58
C SER A 217 -15.81 -33.73 12.84
N PRO A 218 -15.17 -32.54 12.76
CA PRO A 218 -14.49 -32.02 13.92
C PRO A 218 -15.45 -31.61 15.04
N LEU A 219 -15.06 -31.84 16.28
CA LEU A 219 -15.77 -31.38 17.48
C LEU A 219 -15.48 -29.90 17.67
N LEU A 220 -16.43 -29.02 17.30
CA LEU A 220 -16.22 -27.57 17.43
C LEU A 220 -16.29 -27.15 18.89
N GLY A 221 -15.19 -26.55 19.35
CA GLY A 221 -15.06 -25.94 20.66
C GLY A 221 -15.48 -24.47 20.69
N GLN A 222 -14.89 -23.70 21.58
CA GLN A 222 -15.12 -22.26 21.69
C GLN A 222 -14.74 -21.54 20.37
N ALA A 223 -15.64 -20.72 19.83
CA ALA A 223 -15.33 -19.89 18.69
C ALA A 223 -14.36 -18.75 19.05
N ALA A 224 -13.34 -18.56 18.22
CA ALA A 224 -12.41 -17.43 18.35
C ALA A 224 -12.91 -16.21 17.55
N PRO A 225 -12.70 -14.98 18.04
CA PRO A 225 -13.12 -13.76 17.34
C PRO A 225 -12.36 -13.52 16.04
N GLN A 226 -11.18 -14.11 15.88
CA GLN A 226 -10.33 -14.05 14.67
C GLN A 226 -9.39 -15.25 14.60
N ILE A 227 -8.84 -15.55 13.41
CA ILE A 227 -7.91 -16.68 13.23
C ILE A 227 -6.71 -16.59 14.18
N ALA A 228 -6.11 -15.42 14.34
CA ALA A 228 -4.93 -15.25 15.20
C ALA A 228 -5.24 -15.48 16.69
N ALA A 229 -6.48 -15.25 17.11
CA ALA A 229 -6.89 -15.45 18.50
C ALA A 229 -7.01 -16.95 18.89
N THR A 230 -7.05 -17.87 17.93
CA THR A 230 -7.09 -19.30 18.21
C THR A 230 -5.83 -19.77 18.93
N VAL A 231 -4.66 -19.23 18.58
CA VAL A 231 -3.36 -19.65 19.15
C VAL A 231 -3.25 -19.39 20.67
N PRO A 232 -3.51 -18.19 21.20
CA PRO A 232 -3.52 -17.98 22.64
C PRO A 232 -4.63 -18.76 23.38
N MET A 233 -5.77 -19.06 22.71
CA MET A 233 -6.80 -19.90 23.31
C MET A 233 -6.31 -21.36 23.48
N VAL A 234 -5.58 -21.88 22.49
CA VAL A 234 -4.93 -23.20 22.59
C VAL A 234 -3.93 -23.21 23.75
N ALA A 235 -3.15 -22.13 23.93
CA ALA A 235 -2.19 -22.03 25.04
C ALA A 235 -2.81 -22.18 26.43
N THR A 236 -4.09 -21.84 26.59
CA THR A 236 -4.83 -22.02 27.85
C THR A 236 -5.47 -23.40 28.01
N GLY A 237 -5.26 -24.32 27.06
CA GLY A 237 -5.82 -25.68 27.11
C GLY A 237 -7.29 -25.79 26.72
N MET A 238 -7.86 -24.77 26.02
CA MET A 238 -9.28 -24.80 25.61
C MET A 238 -9.55 -25.75 24.44
N GLY A 239 -8.51 -26.34 23.83
CA GLY A 239 -8.60 -27.26 22.71
C GLY A 239 -7.39 -27.16 21.79
N VAL A 240 -7.56 -27.59 20.55
CA VAL A 240 -6.56 -27.55 19.48
C VAL A 240 -7.01 -26.61 18.36
N ALA A 241 -6.09 -26.17 17.47
CA ALA A 241 -6.47 -25.34 16.33
C ALA A 241 -5.74 -25.74 15.04
N ILE A 242 -6.36 -25.41 13.92
CA ILE A 242 -5.73 -25.48 12.58
C ILE A 242 -5.57 -24.06 12.07
N VAL A 243 -4.33 -23.64 11.82
CA VAL A 243 -4.00 -22.27 11.48
C VAL A 243 -3.04 -22.20 10.28
N PRO A 244 -3.01 -21.06 9.52
CA PRO A 244 -2.00 -20.86 8.49
C PRO A 244 -0.59 -20.90 9.06
N ALA A 245 0.37 -21.47 8.34
CA ALA A 245 1.73 -21.74 8.82
C ALA A 245 2.50 -20.46 9.22
N TYR A 246 2.19 -19.31 8.61
CA TYR A 246 2.86 -18.05 8.98
C TYR A 246 2.60 -17.62 10.44
N LEU A 247 1.50 -18.09 11.07
CA LEU A 247 1.22 -17.79 12.48
C LEU A 247 2.25 -18.41 13.43
N ARG A 248 2.99 -19.43 13.01
CA ARG A 248 4.14 -19.97 13.76
C ARG A 248 5.21 -18.92 14.07
N GLN A 249 5.29 -17.85 13.27
CA GLN A 249 6.26 -16.77 13.50
C GLN A 249 5.92 -15.92 14.74
N ILE A 250 4.66 -15.99 15.20
CA ILE A 250 4.23 -15.34 16.43
C ILE A 250 4.57 -16.30 17.58
N ARG A 251 5.61 -15.97 18.32
CA ARG A 251 6.00 -16.75 19.49
C ARG A 251 4.91 -16.65 20.55
N THR A 252 4.19 -17.74 20.77
CA THR A 252 3.21 -17.88 21.86
C THR A 252 3.71 -18.98 22.76
N GLU A 253 3.92 -18.65 24.04
CA GLU A 253 4.29 -19.64 25.04
C GLU A 253 3.13 -20.62 25.29
N GLY A 254 3.45 -21.87 25.64
CA GLY A 254 2.46 -22.89 25.98
C GLY A 254 1.84 -23.62 24.79
N VAL A 255 2.32 -23.40 23.56
CA VAL A 255 1.84 -24.13 22.37
C VAL A 255 2.98 -24.72 21.54
N THR A 256 2.65 -25.76 20.77
CA THR A 256 3.48 -26.35 19.75
C THR A 256 2.78 -26.30 18.38
N PHE A 257 3.55 -26.10 17.30
CA PHE A 257 3.06 -26.07 15.92
C PHE A 257 3.57 -27.28 15.17
N HIS A 258 2.66 -28.04 14.55
CA HIS A 258 2.97 -29.29 13.88
C HIS A 258 2.55 -29.25 12.42
N PRO A 259 3.40 -29.68 11.48
CA PRO A 259 3.01 -29.94 10.11
C PRO A 259 1.87 -30.95 10.06
N ILE A 260 0.90 -30.72 9.17
CA ILE A 260 -0.17 -31.67 8.91
C ILE A 260 0.33 -32.72 7.92
N LEU A 261 0.18 -33.98 8.28
CA LEU A 261 0.46 -35.11 7.40
C LEU A 261 -0.81 -35.49 6.63
N GLY A 262 -0.67 -35.90 5.37
CA GLY A 262 -1.81 -36.25 4.52
C GLY A 262 -2.55 -35.06 3.93
N THR A 263 -3.83 -34.91 4.21
CA THR A 263 -4.70 -33.86 3.66
C THR A 263 -4.46 -32.54 4.37
N VAL A 264 -3.73 -31.62 3.72
CA VAL A 264 -3.36 -30.30 4.28
C VAL A 264 -4.34 -29.23 3.82
N PRO A 265 -5.15 -28.63 4.71
CA PRO A 265 -5.97 -27.48 4.38
C PRO A 265 -5.09 -26.31 3.94
N ARG A 266 -5.46 -25.62 2.88
CA ARG A 266 -4.69 -24.48 2.38
C ARG A 266 -5.45 -23.17 2.61
N ALA A 267 -4.74 -22.20 3.09
CA ALA A 267 -5.25 -20.86 3.33
C ALA A 267 -4.92 -19.95 2.14
N SER A 268 -5.80 -19.95 1.15
CA SER A 268 -5.63 -19.15 -0.06
C SER A 268 -5.65 -17.65 0.28
N ILE A 269 -4.76 -16.90 -0.37
CA ILE A 269 -4.60 -15.46 -0.25
C ILE A 269 -4.66 -14.85 -1.64
N ALA A 270 -5.42 -13.79 -1.79
CA ALA A 270 -5.61 -13.12 -3.06
C ALA A 270 -5.60 -11.59 -2.90
N MET A 271 -5.26 -10.91 -3.95
CA MET A 271 -5.41 -9.47 -4.13
C MET A 271 -6.77 -9.20 -4.78
N ALA A 272 -7.55 -8.31 -4.19
CA ALA A 272 -8.85 -7.89 -4.68
C ALA A 272 -8.84 -6.39 -5.03
N MET A 273 -9.48 -6.02 -6.13
CA MET A 273 -9.58 -4.65 -6.62
C MET A 273 -10.96 -4.44 -7.24
N ALA A 274 -11.48 -3.22 -7.25
CA ALA A 274 -12.69 -2.91 -8.00
C ALA A 274 -12.47 -3.16 -9.51
N ASN A 275 -13.52 -3.60 -10.20
CA ASN A 275 -13.49 -3.86 -11.65
C ASN A 275 -13.48 -2.54 -12.43
N ARG A 276 -12.36 -1.81 -12.34
CA ARG A 276 -12.07 -0.57 -13.06
C ARG A 276 -10.59 -0.52 -13.44
N ALA A 277 -10.25 0.34 -14.40
CA ALA A 277 -8.86 0.50 -14.81
C ALA A 277 -8.00 0.98 -13.62
N PRO A 278 -6.93 0.25 -13.24
CA PRO A 278 -6.06 0.64 -12.15
C PRO A 278 -5.23 1.87 -12.53
N ASN A 279 -5.07 2.82 -11.62
CA ASN A 279 -4.13 3.94 -11.77
C ASN A 279 -2.67 3.48 -11.59
N GLY A 280 -1.71 4.40 -11.81
CA GLY A 280 -0.28 4.10 -11.71
C GLY A 280 0.17 3.68 -10.30
N ILE A 281 -0.47 4.22 -9.25
CA ILE A 281 -0.21 3.87 -7.84
C ILE A 281 -0.59 2.41 -7.58
N LEU A 282 -1.83 2.06 -7.94
CA LEU A 282 -2.36 0.72 -7.72
C LEU A 282 -1.58 -0.34 -8.51
N ARG A 283 -1.24 -0.05 -9.78
CA ARG A 283 -0.39 -0.94 -10.58
C ARG A 283 0.97 -1.18 -9.93
N GLY A 284 1.65 -0.09 -9.52
CA GLY A 284 2.96 -0.19 -8.89
C GLY A 284 2.96 -1.02 -7.61
N PHE A 285 1.96 -0.87 -6.75
CA PHE A 285 1.85 -1.70 -5.55
C PHE A 285 1.55 -3.17 -5.88
N ALA A 286 0.64 -3.42 -6.81
CA ALA A 286 0.29 -4.78 -7.24
C ALA A 286 1.47 -5.52 -7.88
N ASP A 287 2.35 -4.81 -8.60
CA ASP A 287 3.54 -5.39 -9.21
C ASP A 287 4.58 -5.77 -8.15
N ILE A 288 4.83 -4.88 -7.18
CA ILE A 288 5.73 -5.15 -6.04
C ILE A 288 5.22 -6.35 -5.23
N LEU A 289 3.93 -6.38 -4.91
CA LEU A 289 3.34 -7.47 -4.14
C LEU A 289 3.49 -8.81 -4.86
N ARG A 290 3.22 -8.85 -6.17
CA ARG A 290 3.38 -10.07 -6.99
C ARG A 290 4.84 -10.52 -7.06
N GLY A 291 5.78 -9.59 -7.25
CA GLY A 291 7.21 -9.90 -7.24
C GLY A 291 7.63 -10.58 -5.95
N LEU A 292 7.26 -10.04 -4.80
CA LEU A 292 7.55 -10.62 -3.49
C LEU A 292 6.90 -11.99 -3.26
N CYS A 293 5.70 -12.24 -3.83
CA CYS A 293 5.07 -13.56 -3.78
C CYS A 293 5.85 -14.60 -4.59
N MET A 294 6.36 -14.23 -5.77
CA MET A 294 7.16 -15.13 -6.62
C MET A 294 8.50 -15.50 -5.98
N ASP A 295 9.12 -14.55 -5.26
CA ASP A 295 10.37 -14.78 -4.53
C ASP A 295 10.16 -15.65 -3.27
N ALA A 296 8.97 -15.59 -2.67
CA ALA A 296 8.61 -16.38 -1.49
C ALA A 296 8.16 -17.81 -1.80
N ALA A 297 7.95 -18.18 -3.08
CA ALA A 297 7.54 -19.52 -3.48
C ALA A 297 8.65 -20.53 -3.16
N PRO A 298 8.35 -21.68 -2.47
CA PRO A 298 9.34 -22.67 -2.12
C PRO A 298 9.91 -23.32 -3.40
N GLY A 299 11.15 -22.97 -3.77
CA GLY A 299 11.86 -23.54 -4.94
C GLY A 299 13.03 -22.70 -5.45
N ARG A 300 13.19 -21.47 -5.01
CA ARG A 300 14.38 -20.65 -5.27
C ARG A 300 15.10 -20.34 -3.96
N GLN A 301 15.83 -21.33 -3.42
CA GLN A 301 16.96 -21.03 -2.55
C GLN A 301 17.98 -20.29 -3.42
N VAL A 302 18.22 -19.02 -3.09
CA VAL A 302 19.40 -18.28 -3.54
C VAL A 302 20.61 -19.16 -3.18
N ARG A 303 21.31 -19.65 -4.18
CA ARG A 303 22.66 -20.21 -3.99
C ARG A 303 23.55 -19.01 -3.67
N ASP A 304 24.01 -18.94 -2.45
CA ASP A 304 25.15 -18.12 -2.06
C ASP A 304 26.41 -18.52 -2.82
#